data_acbdd61d91bace9b2721fcc21cf1d57c
#
_entry.id   acbdd61d91bace9b2721fcc21cf1d57c
#
_cell.length_a   1.000
_cell.length_b   1.000
_cell.length_c   1.000
_cell.angle_alpha   90.00
_cell.angle_beta   90.00
_cell.angle_gamma   90.00
#
_symmetry.space_group_name_H-M   'P 1'
#
loop_
_entity.id
_entity.type
_entity.pdbx_description
1 polymer ?
#
loop_
_entity_poly.entity_id
_entity_poly.type
_entity_poly.pdbx_seq_one_letter_code
_entity_poly.pdbx_strand_id
1 'polypeptide(L)'
;MTAIATAPTLRRARLEARLLAFVVDSVVLLSFILVFLAVAGLQLLIASDFGEEDPPDSSFYAILAIVMAVIPLWLAFNVVLCRWRGQTVGKYVADIRVVREDGRPLGLWTSLVRFLLLHPLLFHPFLALLWLLTAAVTTSVTLSAAVLVVTLALVFLSLATPFLATGSVLLDGKRRALHDRVAGTTVVPASNPERPPQPAA
;
A
#
# COMPACT_ATOMS: atom_id res chain seq x y z
N MET A 1 -14.17 47.17 1.81
CA MET A 1 -14.51 45.92 1.09
C MET A 1 -13.29 45.01 1.14
N THR A 2 -13.28 44.04 2.04
CA THR A 2 -12.19 43.09 2.20
C THR A 2 -12.38 42.00 1.08
N ALA A 3 -11.43 41.97 0.14
CA ALA A 3 -11.40 40.96 -0.89
C ALA A 3 -11.28 39.58 -0.21
N ILE A 4 -12.31 38.75 -0.32
CA ILE A 4 -12.27 37.35 0.10
C ILE A 4 -11.28 36.67 -0.85
N ALA A 5 -10.06 36.43 -0.35
CA ALA A 5 -9.07 35.65 -1.07
C ALA A 5 -9.67 34.26 -1.34
N THR A 6 -10.09 34.00 -2.56
CA THR A 6 -10.54 32.68 -3.00
C THR A 6 -9.38 31.71 -2.84
N ALA A 7 -9.57 30.70 -1.99
CA ALA A 7 -8.58 29.65 -1.80
C ALA A 7 -8.20 29.03 -3.17
N PRO A 8 -6.90 28.89 -3.48
CA PRO A 8 -6.46 28.38 -4.78
C PRO A 8 -7.05 27.00 -5.02
N THR A 9 -7.72 26.82 -6.16
CA THR A 9 -8.31 25.55 -6.56
C THR A 9 -7.20 24.58 -6.93
N LEU A 10 -6.91 23.62 -6.06
CA LEU A 10 -5.89 22.60 -6.30
C LEU A 10 -6.23 21.79 -7.57
N ARG A 11 -5.39 21.90 -8.60
CA ARG A 11 -5.49 21.06 -9.79
C ARG A 11 -5.22 19.59 -9.40
N ARG A 12 -6.16 18.71 -9.67
CA ARG A 12 -6.05 17.30 -9.27
C ARG A 12 -5.35 16.46 -10.33
N ALA A 13 -4.66 15.41 -9.88
CA ALA A 13 -3.99 14.46 -10.76
C ALA A 13 -5.01 13.73 -11.65
N ARG A 14 -4.66 13.56 -12.93
CA ARG A 14 -5.45 12.80 -13.90
C ARG A 14 -5.48 11.31 -13.51
N LEU A 15 -6.51 10.60 -13.97
CA LEU A 15 -6.66 9.17 -13.73
C LEU A 15 -5.49 8.37 -14.32
N GLU A 16 -5.03 8.72 -15.52
CA GLU A 16 -3.90 8.06 -16.20
C GLU A 16 -2.62 8.08 -15.34
N ALA A 17 -2.29 9.24 -14.74
CA ALA A 17 -1.14 9.36 -13.85
C ALA A 17 -1.30 8.50 -12.58
N ARG A 18 -2.52 8.35 -12.07
CA ARG A 18 -2.80 7.48 -10.93
C ARG A 18 -2.69 5.99 -11.29
N LEU A 19 -3.14 5.61 -12.49
CA LEU A 19 -3.00 4.24 -13.00
C LEU A 19 -1.53 3.91 -13.26
N LEU A 20 -0.77 4.83 -13.89
CA LEU A 20 0.67 4.66 -14.06
C LEU A 20 1.37 4.47 -12.70
N ALA A 21 1.05 5.31 -11.72
CA ALA A 21 1.59 5.18 -10.37
C ALA A 21 1.26 3.81 -9.76
N PHE A 22 0.04 3.33 -9.92
CA PHE A 22 -0.38 2.01 -9.42
C PHE A 22 0.40 0.88 -10.10
N VAL A 23 0.57 0.92 -11.42
CA VAL A 23 1.35 -0.10 -12.17
C VAL A 23 2.80 -0.13 -11.70
N VAL A 24 3.45 1.03 -11.57
CA VAL A 24 4.84 1.10 -11.08
C VAL A 24 4.94 0.59 -9.64
N ASP A 25 4.03 1.00 -8.75
CA ASP A 25 3.99 0.51 -7.37
C ASP A 25 3.73 -1.01 -7.32
N SER A 26 2.98 -1.57 -8.28
CA SER A 26 2.77 -3.03 -8.42
C SER A 26 4.06 -3.77 -8.77
N VAL A 27 4.87 -3.21 -9.67
CA VAL A 27 6.19 -3.79 -10.01
C VAL A 27 7.12 -3.74 -8.81
N VAL A 28 7.13 -2.63 -8.07
CA VAL A 28 7.93 -2.51 -6.83
C VAL A 28 7.47 -3.51 -5.78
N LEU A 29 6.16 -3.69 -5.59
CA LEU A 29 5.61 -4.69 -4.68
C LEU A 29 6.00 -6.11 -5.09
N LEU A 30 5.89 -6.44 -6.38
CA LEU A 30 6.30 -7.75 -6.89
C LEU A 30 7.78 -8.02 -6.60
N SER A 31 8.64 -7.03 -6.89
CA SER A 31 10.08 -7.13 -6.59
C SER A 31 10.33 -7.33 -5.09
N PHE A 32 9.57 -6.61 -4.25
CA PHE A 32 9.63 -6.74 -2.80
C PHE A 32 9.25 -8.17 -2.35
N ILE A 33 8.14 -8.71 -2.86
CA ILE A 33 7.71 -10.09 -2.59
C ILE A 33 8.78 -11.11 -3.03
N LEU A 34 9.33 -10.95 -4.23
CA LEU A 34 10.34 -11.87 -4.78
C LEU A 34 11.62 -11.87 -3.92
N VAL A 35 12.05 -10.73 -3.39
CA VAL A 35 13.19 -10.66 -2.46
C VAL A 35 12.92 -11.48 -1.20
N PHE A 36 11.74 -11.35 -0.60
CA PHE A 36 11.39 -12.12 0.61
C PHE A 36 11.27 -13.63 0.32
N LEU A 37 10.72 -13.99 -0.84
CA LEU A 37 10.66 -15.40 -1.27
C LEU A 37 12.06 -15.97 -1.52
N ALA A 38 12.96 -15.18 -2.12
CA ALA A 38 14.36 -15.59 -2.31
C ALA A 38 15.07 -15.80 -0.96
N VAL A 39 14.86 -14.90 0.01
CA VAL A 39 15.41 -15.05 1.37
C VAL A 39 14.84 -16.28 2.06
N ALA A 40 13.53 -16.53 1.94
CA ALA A 40 12.89 -17.72 2.48
C ALA A 40 13.41 -19.02 1.84
N GLY A 41 13.59 -19.00 0.51
CA GLY A 41 14.18 -20.12 -0.24
C GLY A 41 15.64 -20.38 0.15
N LEU A 42 16.44 -19.34 0.31
CA LEU A 42 17.81 -19.45 0.78
C LEU A 42 17.88 -20.03 2.20
N GLN A 43 16.99 -19.57 3.10
CA GLN A 43 16.85 -20.11 4.44
C GLN A 43 16.53 -21.62 4.41
N LEU A 44 15.64 -22.05 3.52
CA LEU A 44 15.31 -23.45 3.32
C LEU A 44 16.51 -24.26 2.84
N LEU A 45 17.22 -23.77 1.81
CA LEU A 45 18.41 -24.44 1.26
C LEU A 45 19.50 -24.60 2.33
N ILE A 46 19.77 -23.59 3.14
CA ILE A 46 20.74 -23.67 4.21
C ILE A 46 20.28 -24.66 5.30
N ALA A 47 19.00 -24.65 5.66
CA ALA A 47 18.46 -25.48 6.72
C ALA A 47 18.37 -26.98 6.31
N SER A 48 18.36 -27.28 5.02
CA SER A 48 18.37 -28.65 4.47
C SER A 48 19.76 -29.12 4.01
N ASP A 49 20.82 -28.41 4.40
CA ASP A 49 22.18 -28.65 3.87
C ASP A 49 22.19 -28.81 2.35
N PHE A 50 21.62 -27.78 1.66
CA PHE A 50 21.45 -27.74 0.21
C PHE A 50 20.64 -28.92 -0.38
N GLY A 51 19.75 -29.49 0.42
CA GLY A 51 18.85 -30.58 0.01
C GLY A 51 19.39 -31.98 0.31
N GLU A 52 20.50 -32.09 1.07
CA GLU A 52 21.05 -33.37 1.51
C GLU A 52 20.36 -33.92 2.77
N GLU A 53 19.76 -33.03 3.58
CA GLU A 53 19.06 -33.39 4.80
C GLU A 53 17.64 -32.82 4.83
N ASP A 54 16.74 -33.45 5.60
CA ASP A 54 15.42 -32.91 5.88
C ASP A 54 15.56 -31.68 6.79
N PRO A 55 14.97 -30.53 6.42
CA PRO A 55 15.06 -29.33 7.23
C PRO A 55 14.36 -29.52 8.59
N PRO A 56 14.93 -29.02 9.68
CA PRO A 56 14.29 -29.10 11.00
C PRO A 56 12.96 -28.32 11.02
N ASP A 57 12.00 -28.77 11.84
CA ASP A 57 10.67 -28.14 11.97
C ASP A 57 10.72 -26.64 12.27
N SER A 58 11.76 -26.18 12.98
CA SER A 58 11.99 -24.75 13.27
C SER A 58 12.17 -23.91 12.01
N SER A 59 12.66 -24.49 10.90
CA SER A 59 12.85 -23.81 9.63
C SER A 59 11.52 -23.39 9.00
N PHE A 60 10.47 -24.20 9.19
CA PHE A 60 9.12 -23.85 8.73
C PHE A 60 8.63 -22.54 9.38
N TYR A 61 8.81 -22.38 10.68
CA TYR A 61 8.40 -21.16 11.37
C TYR A 61 9.24 -19.94 10.96
N ALA A 62 10.54 -20.13 10.70
CA ALA A 62 11.41 -19.07 10.20
C ALA A 62 10.97 -18.60 8.79
N ILE A 63 10.72 -19.53 7.89
CA ILE A 63 10.22 -19.24 6.54
C ILE A 63 8.87 -18.52 6.60
N LEU A 64 7.95 -19.04 7.41
CA LEU A 64 6.64 -18.43 7.60
C LEU A 64 6.77 -16.99 8.13
N ALA A 65 7.64 -16.75 9.11
CA ALA A 65 7.88 -15.40 9.64
C ALA A 65 8.44 -14.45 8.57
N ILE A 66 9.38 -14.91 7.74
CA ILE A 66 9.94 -14.13 6.62
C ILE A 66 8.83 -13.74 5.63
N VAL A 67 8.01 -14.70 5.21
CA VAL A 67 6.91 -14.47 4.25
C VAL A 67 5.85 -13.54 4.85
N MET A 68 5.48 -13.74 6.11
CA MET A 68 4.48 -12.89 6.78
C MET A 68 4.98 -11.47 7.04
N ALA A 69 6.30 -11.25 7.12
CA ALA A 69 6.88 -9.92 7.28
C ALA A 69 6.68 -9.02 6.04
N VAL A 70 6.36 -9.58 4.88
CA VAL A 70 6.12 -8.81 3.64
C VAL A 70 5.06 -7.73 3.85
N ILE A 71 3.92 -8.08 4.41
CA ILE A 71 2.77 -7.17 4.53
C ILE A 71 3.08 -5.98 5.46
N PRO A 72 3.50 -6.18 6.71
CA PRO A 72 3.79 -5.06 7.61
C PRO A 72 4.97 -4.21 7.14
N LEU A 73 6.00 -4.80 6.56
CA LEU A 73 7.15 -4.04 6.04
C LEU A 73 6.79 -3.25 4.79
N TRP A 74 5.97 -3.81 3.89
CA TRP A 74 5.42 -3.08 2.75
C TRP A 74 4.56 -1.90 3.18
N LEU A 75 3.69 -2.09 4.18
CA LEU A 75 2.90 -1.01 4.76
C LEU A 75 3.81 0.09 5.35
N ALA A 76 4.77 -0.29 6.20
CA ALA A 76 5.69 0.65 6.83
C ALA A 76 6.48 1.45 5.79
N PHE A 77 7.02 0.79 4.76
CA PHE A 77 7.75 1.41 3.66
C PHE A 77 6.91 2.51 2.98
N ASN A 78 5.68 2.19 2.57
CA ASN A 78 4.81 3.14 1.88
C ASN A 78 4.33 4.27 2.80
N VAL A 79 4.03 3.99 4.08
CA VAL A 79 3.64 5.01 5.06
C VAL A 79 4.77 6.01 5.29
N VAL A 80 6.01 5.54 5.43
CA VAL A 80 7.19 6.40 5.60
C VAL A 80 7.42 7.27 4.36
N LEU A 81 7.37 6.71 3.16
CA LEU A 81 7.52 7.47 1.91
C LEU A 81 6.43 8.54 1.76
N CYS A 82 5.17 8.18 2.03
CA CYS A 82 4.06 9.12 2.01
C CYS A 82 4.20 10.23 3.07
N ARG A 83 4.71 9.89 4.26
CA ARG A 83 4.95 10.87 5.33
C ARG A 83 6.05 11.87 4.96
N TRP A 84 7.12 11.40 4.32
CA TRP A 84 8.28 12.25 3.99
C TRP A 84 8.05 13.09 2.74
N ARG A 85 7.60 12.46 1.64
CA ARG A 85 7.54 13.08 0.31
C ARG A 85 6.12 13.33 -0.19
N GLY A 86 5.12 12.75 0.50
CA GLY A 86 3.75 12.69 -0.03
C GLY A 86 3.62 11.75 -1.23
N GLN A 87 4.61 10.89 -1.47
CA GLN A 87 4.70 10.07 -2.68
C GLN A 87 5.09 8.64 -2.33
N THR A 88 4.54 7.66 -3.03
CA THR A 88 5.10 6.32 -3.18
C THR A 88 6.08 6.33 -4.36
N VAL A 89 6.79 5.22 -4.60
CA VAL A 89 7.71 5.11 -5.75
C VAL A 89 6.97 5.36 -7.06
N GLY A 90 5.82 4.73 -7.26
CA GLY A 90 5.02 4.92 -8.48
C GLY A 90 4.48 6.35 -8.62
N LYS A 91 4.08 6.99 -7.51
CA LYS A 91 3.65 8.39 -7.55
C LYS A 91 4.79 9.34 -7.88
N TYR A 92 6.01 9.03 -7.45
CA TYR A 92 7.20 9.80 -7.83
C TYR A 92 7.43 9.71 -9.34
N VAL A 93 7.41 8.50 -9.91
CA VAL A 93 7.57 8.28 -11.37
C VAL A 93 6.46 8.96 -12.19
N ALA A 94 5.22 8.95 -11.68
CA ALA A 94 4.07 9.56 -12.34
C ALA A 94 3.96 11.08 -12.12
N ASP A 95 4.94 11.72 -11.47
CA ASP A 95 4.95 13.15 -11.12
C ASP A 95 3.68 13.62 -10.40
N ILE A 96 3.19 12.80 -9.47
CA ILE A 96 2.02 13.13 -8.63
C ILE A 96 2.36 12.95 -7.15
N ARG A 97 1.67 13.70 -6.29
CA ARG A 97 1.84 13.61 -4.83
C ARG A 97 0.52 13.71 -4.08
N VAL A 98 0.52 13.19 -2.87
CA VAL A 98 -0.58 13.30 -1.92
C VAL A 98 -0.38 14.55 -1.07
N VAL A 99 -1.42 15.33 -0.92
CA VAL A 99 -1.47 16.48 -0.03
C VAL A 99 -2.74 16.43 0.81
N ARG A 100 -2.75 17.08 1.96
CA ARG A 100 -3.97 17.32 2.71
C ARG A 100 -4.82 18.40 2.04
N GLU A 101 -6.14 18.28 2.14
CA GLU A 101 -7.06 19.31 1.61
C GLU A 101 -6.92 20.66 2.31
N ASP A 102 -6.48 20.67 3.58
CA ASP A 102 -6.22 21.89 4.37
C ASP A 102 -4.83 22.51 4.10
N GLY A 103 -4.06 21.99 3.17
CA GLY A 103 -2.72 22.45 2.81
C GLY A 103 -1.62 22.09 3.80
N ARG A 104 -1.91 21.42 4.91
CA ARG A 104 -0.90 21.00 5.90
C ARG A 104 -0.09 19.80 5.39
N PRO A 105 1.14 19.57 5.91
CA PRO A 105 1.92 18.36 5.61
C PRO A 105 1.18 17.09 6.04
N LEU A 106 1.46 15.98 5.34
CA LEU A 106 0.94 14.67 5.74
C LEU A 106 1.54 14.25 7.07
N GLY A 107 0.66 14.02 8.08
CA GLY A 107 1.05 13.39 9.33
C GLY A 107 1.22 11.88 9.20
N LEU A 108 1.95 11.26 10.13
CA LEU A 108 2.08 9.80 10.19
C LEU A 108 0.71 9.11 10.28
N TRP A 109 -0.16 9.61 11.17
CA TRP A 109 -1.50 9.09 11.37
C TRP A 109 -2.36 9.19 10.10
N THR A 110 -2.35 10.34 9.43
CA THR A 110 -3.07 10.53 8.17
C THR A 110 -2.59 9.57 7.08
N SER A 111 -1.26 9.34 6.99
CA SER A 111 -0.68 8.38 6.05
C SER A 111 -1.10 6.95 6.39
N LEU A 112 -1.04 6.56 7.66
CA LEU A 112 -1.42 5.22 8.13
C LEU A 112 -2.91 4.95 7.87
N VAL A 113 -3.80 5.84 8.32
CA VAL A 113 -5.25 5.71 8.11
C VAL A 113 -5.58 5.58 6.63
N ARG A 114 -4.92 6.37 5.78
CA ARG A 114 -5.10 6.31 4.34
C ARG A 114 -4.76 4.93 3.76
N PHE A 115 -3.67 4.29 4.22
CA PHE A 115 -3.28 2.96 3.75
C PHE A 115 -4.15 1.84 4.33
N LEU A 116 -4.61 1.96 5.57
CA LEU A 116 -5.47 0.94 6.20
C LEU A 116 -6.89 0.93 5.61
N LEU A 117 -7.38 2.06 5.07
CA LEU A 117 -8.74 2.19 4.56
C LEU A 117 -8.83 1.88 3.06
N LEU A 118 -8.88 0.60 2.73
CA LEU A 118 -9.07 0.10 1.36
C LEU A 118 -8.11 0.74 0.34
N HIS A 119 -6.84 0.90 0.74
CA HIS A 119 -5.83 1.41 -0.19
C HIS A 119 -5.33 0.28 -1.10
N PRO A 120 -5.30 0.47 -2.44
CA PRO A 120 -4.96 -0.60 -3.38
C PRO A 120 -3.51 -1.11 -3.27
N LEU A 121 -2.63 -0.45 -2.51
CA LEU A 121 -1.28 -0.95 -2.23
C LEU A 121 -1.19 -1.86 -1.01
N LEU A 122 -2.13 -1.77 -0.07
CA LEU A 122 -2.23 -2.72 1.05
C LEU A 122 -3.13 -3.90 0.68
N PHE A 123 -4.24 -3.62 0.01
CA PHE A 123 -5.14 -4.63 -0.54
C PHE A 123 -4.84 -4.80 -2.03
N HIS A 124 -3.68 -5.38 -2.34
CA HIS A 124 -3.19 -5.58 -3.70
C HIS A 124 -3.41 -7.04 -4.14
N PRO A 125 -3.77 -7.32 -5.40
CA PRO A 125 -3.94 -8.70 -5.88
C PRO A 125 -2.75 -9.62 -5.61
N PHE A 126 -1.52 -9.12 -5.70
CA PHE A 126 -0.33 -9.90 -5.37
C PHE A 126 -0.24 -10.29 -3.89
N LEU A 127 -0.82 -9.49 -2.99
CA LEU A 127 -0.90 -9.83 -1.57
C LEU A 127 -2.03 -10.83 -1.26
N ALA A 128 -2.98 -11.04 -2.18
CA ALA A 128 -4.05 -12.02 -2.00
C ALA A 128 -3.52 -13.43 -1.75
N LEU A 129 -2.43 -13.81 -2.45
CA LEU A 129 -1.76 -15.10 -2.23
C LEU A 129 -1.17 -15.22 -0.82
N LEU A 130 -0.57 -14.15 -0.29
CA LEU A 130 -0.05 -14.13 1.08
C LEU A 130 -1.18 -14.21 2.11
N TRP A 131 -2.29 -13.54 1.88
CA TRP A 131 -3.49 -13.68 2.71
C TRP A 131 -4.04 -15.10 2.68
N LEU A 132 -4.07 -15.74 1.49
CA LEU A 132 -4.52 -17.13 1.35
C LEU A 132 -3.59 -18.10 2.09
N LEU A 133 -2.27 -17.90 2.00
CA LEU A 133 -1.30 -18.70 2.75
C LEU A 133 -1.49 -18.49 4.26
N THR A 134 -1.69 -17.26 4.70
CA THR A 134 -2.01 -16.95 6.11
C THR A 134 -3.28 -17.66 6.55
N ALA A 135 -4.33 -17.69 5.71
CA ALA A 135 -5.57 -18.42 6.00
C ALA A 135 -5.31 -19.92 6.18
N ALA A 136 -4.57 -20.52 5.27
CA ALA A 136 -4.28 -21.97 5.32
C ALA A 136 -3.52 -22.33 6.61
N VAL A 137 -2.44 -21.59 6.93
CA VAL A 137 -1.62 -21.85 8.12
C VAL A 137 -2.39 -21.59 9.40
N THR A 138 -3.02 -20.40 9.54
CA THR A 138 -3.72 -20.05 10.78
C THR A 138 -4.93 -20.94 11.02
N THR A 139 -5.65 -21.34 9.98
CA THR A 139 -6.79 -22.25 10.11
C THR A 139 -6.33 -23.65 10.49
N SER A 140 -5.23 -24.17 9.94
CA SER A 140 -4.70 -25.48 10.31
C SER A 140 -4.22 -25.55 11.77
N VAL A 141 -3.71 -24.43 12.30
CA VAL A 141 -3.26 -24.35 13.69
C VAL A 141 -4.41 -24.09 14.68
N THR A 142 -5.34 -23.19 14.32
CA THR A 142 -6.39 -22.74 15.25
C THR A 142 -7.69 -23.53 15.11
N LEU A 143 -7.91 -24.20 13.98
CA LEU A 143 -9.17 -24.85 13.58
C LEU A 143 -10.39 -23.91 13.70
N SER A 144 -10.16 -22.60 13.56
CA SER A 144 -11.16 -21.56 13.78
C SER A 144 -11.81 -21.12 12.47
N ALA A 145 -13.10 -21.37 12.33
CA ALA A 145 -13.89 -20.89 11.20
C ALA A 145 -13.92 -19.33 11.12
N ALA A 146 -13.89 -18.64 12.26
CA ALA A 146 -13.85 -17.18 12.28
C ALA A 146 -12.54 -16.63 11.67
N VAL A 147 -11.40 -17.24 11.98
CA VAL A 147 -10.10 -16.89 11.39
C VAL A 147 -10.13 -17.12 9.88
N LEU A 148 -10.65 -18.25 9.43
CA LEU A 148 -10.81 -18.54 8.00
C LEU A 148 -11.65 -17.46 7.29
N VAL A 149 -12.82 -17.14 7.83
CA VAL A 149 -13.72 -16.14 7.25
C VAL A 149 -13.05 -14.76 7.15
N VAL A 150 -12.38 -14.32 8.22
CA VAL A 150 -11.67 -13.02 8.22
C VAL A 150 -10.57 -13.00 7.14
N THR A 151 -9.79 -14.07 7.05
CA THR A 151 -8.67 -14.10 6.09
C THR A 151 -9.17 -14.19 4.64
N LEU A 152 -10.23 -14.96 4.38
CA LEU A 152 -10.88 -14.99 3.07
C LEU A 152 -11.48 -13.64 2.70
N ALA A 153 -12.01 -12.87 3.68
CA ALA A 153 -12.45 -11.49 3.45
C ALA A 153 -11.28 -10.59 3.04
N LEU A 154 -10.08 -10.75 3.63
CA LEU A 154 -8.87 -10.02 3.23
C LEU A 154 -8.41 -10.38 1.81
N VAL A 155 -8.51 -11.66 1.41
CA VAL A 155 -8.28 -12.10 0.02
C VAL A 155 -9.25 -11.38 -0.93
N PHE A 156 -10.55 -11.43 -0.62
CA PHE A 156 -11.57 -10.77 -1.43
C PHE A 156 -11.33 -9.26 -1.54
N LEU A 157 -11.03 -8.59 -0.42
CA LEU A 157 -10.69 -7.17 -0.41
C LEU A 157 -9.47 -6.87 -1.27
N SER A 158 -8.44 -7.73 -1.25
CA SER A 158 -7.24 -7.55 -2.06
C SER A 158 -7.53 -7.61 -3.56
N LEU A 159 -8.50 -8.42 -3.98
CA LEU A 159 -8.92 -8.51 -5.38
C LEU A 159 -9.86 -7.36 -5.77
N ALA A 160 -10.76 -6.94 -4.88
CA ALA A 160 -11.79 -5.93 -5.16
C ALA A 160 -11.28 -4.49 -5.07
N THR A 161 -10.33 -4.20 -4.16
CA THR A 161 -9.92 -2.83 -3.82
C THR A 161 -9.39 -2.00 -4.99
N PRO A 162 -8.59 -2.51 -5.94
CA PRO A 162 -8.16 -1.70 -7.09
C PRO A 162 -9.34 -1.19 -7.93
N PHE A 163 -10.36 -2.02 -8.11
CA PHE A 163 -11.59 -1.64 -8.84
C PHE A 163 -12.42 -0.62 -8.05
N LEU A 164 -12.58 -0.83 -6.74
CA LEU A 164 -13.28 0.09 -5.84
C LEU A 164 -12.57 1.44 -5.78
N ALA A 165 -11.24 1.46 -5.70
CA ALA A 165 -10.45 2.69 -5.69
C ALA A 165 -10.63 3.46 -6.99
N THR A 166 -10.50 2.79 -8.15
CA THR A 166 -10.67 3.40 -9.48
C THR A 166 -12.10 3.89 -9.69
N GLY A 167 -13.10 3.06 -9.40
CA GLY A 167 -14.51 3.41 -9.51
C GLY A 167 -14.88 4.60 -8.63
N SER A 168 -14.39 4.65 -7.39
CA SER A 168 -14.65 5.78 -6.49
C SER A 168 -14.08 7.10 -7.00
N VAL A 169 -12.94 7.10 -7.71
CA VAL A 169 -12.38 8.30 -8.35
C VAL A 169 -13.25 8.77 -9.50
N LEU A 170 -13.83 7.85 -10.27
CA LEU A 170 -14.71 8.19 -11.41
C LEU A 170 -16.05 8.76 -10.95
N LEU A 171 -16.58 8.25 -9.83
CA LEU A 171 -17.88 8.65 -9.29
C LEU A 171 -17.82 9.92 -8.42
N ASP A 172 -16.65 10.28 -7.90
CA ASP A 172 -16.49 11.49 -7.07
C ASP A 172 -16.29 12.73 -7.94
N GLY A 173 -17.18 13.71 -7.85
CA GLY A 173 -17.05 15.00 -8.55
C GLY A 173 -15.73 15.73 -8.25
N LYS A 174 -15.12 15.41 -7.11
CA LYS A 174 -13.79 15.89 -6.71
C LYS A 174 -12.66 14.92 -7.10
N ARG A 175 -12.92 13.86 -7.85
CA ARG A 175 -11.92 12.85 -8.31
C ARG A 175 -11.03 12.32 -7.18
N ARG A 176 -11.60 12.03 -6.01
CA ARG A 176 -10.90 11.45 -4.86
C ARG A 176 -11.24 9.98 -4.73
N ALA A 177 -10.25 9.15 -4.46
CA ALA A 177 -10.48 7.77 -4.07
C ALA A 177 -11.12 7.69 -2.67
N LEU A 178 -11.76 6.59 -2.33
CA LEU A 178 -12.42 6.39 -1.05
C LEU A 178 -11.48 6.66 0.14
N HIS A 179 -10.29 6.07 0.11
CA HIS A 179 -9.25 6.27 1.13
C HIS A 179 -8.75 7.74 1.21
N ASP A 180 -8.74 8.47 0.08
CA ASP A 180 -8.40 9.89 0.07
C ASP A 180 -9.46 10.73 0.78
N ARG A 181 -10.76 10.39 0.57
CA ARG A 181 -11.89 11.10 1.19
C ARG A 181 -11.89 10.95 2.71
N VAL A 182 -11.70 9.73 3.20
CA VAL A 182 -11.70 9.46 4.64
C VAL A 182 -10.47 10.05 5.33
N ALA A 183 -9.32 10.03 4.67
CA ALA A 183 -8.09 10.62 5.21
C ALA A 183 -7.98 12.14 5.04
N GLY A 184 -8.96 12.82 4.41
CA GLY A 184 -8.92 14.26 4.14
C GLY A 184 -7.75 14.66 3.24
N THR A 185 -7.43 13.82 2.24
CA THR A 185 -6.30 14.01 1.32
C THR A 185 -6.76 14.10 -0.12
N THR A 186 -5.90 14.63 -0.97
CA THR A 186 -6.10 14.64 -2.43
C THR A 186 -4.77 14.40 -3.15
N VAL A 187 -4.84 13.91 -4.38
CA VAL A 187 -3.66 13.69 -5.22
C VAL A 187 -3.57 14.80 -6.26
N VAL A 188 -2.41 15.46 -6.31
CA VAL A 188 -2.13 16.59 -7.21
C VAL A 188 -0.86 16.32 -8.02
N PRO A 189 -0.64 16.99 -9.18
CA PRO A 189 0.66 16.99 -9.84
C PRO A 189 1.75 17.47 -8.88
N ALA A 190 2.93 16.83 -8.90
CA ALA A 190 4.04 17.21 -8.03
C ALA A 190 4.66 18.56 -8.47
N SER A 191 4.66 18.79 -9.78
CA SER A 191 5.11 20.04 -10.44
C SER A 191 4.09 21.19 -10.40
N ASN A 192 3.06 21.11 -9.52
CA ASN A 192 2.03 22.16 -9.47
C ASN A 192 2.62 23.52 -9.02
N PRO A 193 2.69 24.54 -9.90
CA PRO A 193 3.33 25.81 -9.60
C PRO A 193 2.59 26.69 -8.57
N GLU A 194 1.34 26.30 -8.20
CA GLU A 194 0.50 27.09 -7.30
C GLU A 194 0.76 26.83 -5.80
N ARG A 195 1.78 26.02 -5.46
CA ARG A 195 2.16 25.82 -4.07
C ARG A 195 3.33 26.73 -3.72
N PRO A 196 3.19 27.64 -2.74
CA PRO A 196 4.34 28.37 -2.21
C PRO A 196 5.39 27.37 -1.72
N PRO A 197 6.71 27.69 -1.87
CA PRO A 197 7.77 26.82 -1.36
C PRO A 197 7.54 26.54 0.12
N GLN A 198 7.56 25.26 0.50
CA GLN A 198 7.51 24.91 1.92
C GLN A 198 8.75 25.51 2.58
N PRO A 199 8.62 26.19 3.73
CA PRO A 199 9.80 26.57 4.51
C PRO A 199 10.59 25.29 4.80
N ALA A 200 11.90 25.36 4.57
CA ALA A 200 12.82 24.31 4.93
C ALA A 200 12.67 24.02 6.44
N ALA A 201 12.42 22.74 6.78
CA ALA A 201 12.29 22.29 8.15
C ALA A 201 13.64 22.25 8.85
#